data_c5715526dd7a6219a7868e48f6546b4b
#
_entry.id   c5715526dd7a6219a7868e48f6546b4b
#
_cell.length_a   1.000
_cell.length_b   1.000
_cell.length_c   1.000
_cell.angle_alpha   90.00
_cell.angle_beta   90.00
_cell.angle_gamma   90.00
#
_symmetry.space_group_name_H-M   'P 1'
#
loop_
_entity.id
_entity.type
_entity.pdbx_description
1 polymer ?
#
loop_
_entity_poly.entity_id
_entity_poly.type
_entity_poly.pdbx_seq_one_letter_code
_entity_poly.pdbx_strand_id
1 'polypeptide(L)'
;MKKILYIAAAVLMLAGCSEDREHILKVYNWADYIDEELLDEFEVWYEEQTGEPVEIIYQTFDINETMLSKIELGHEDYDVVCPSDYIIERMLMNDLLLPLDRDFGDTPDYIGNVAPYITEKFNQIEGHGKNANDYSVGYMWGTVGLIYNPKYISDDEVKSWDVLKNPDYKGKVLMKDAFRDVYTSLLIALNKEALDAGEKDIRTLPFDTSEESIRMVEEYLNSFKESVCGWEADFGKEQMTKELAWINMSWSGDAQWAIDEAAEIGMDLRYSIPETGSSVWFDGWVIPKYAQNVKAARYFINFMCKPENALRNMDMTGYVSAIGGSEILEQIEDSEEFGPVDASYFFGPQADSVCINPVMYPDSKIMERCAMMHDRGTEELLKMWSRVKGDSSSAWTYILICLVFAGLIAAVIVKYTKKRYRRRRYAMRRRKR
;
A
#
# COMPACT_ATOMS: atom_id res chain seq x y z
N MET A 1 35.19 48.67 -4.44
CA MET A 1 35.75 47.37 -4.83
C MET A 1 35.38 46.24 -3.89
N LYS A 2 35.52 46.32 -2.53
CA LYS A 2 35.15 45.24 -1.60
C LYS A 2 33.64 44.82 -1.65
N LYS A 3 32.68 45.76 -1.83
CA LYS A 3 31.26 45.45 -1.93
C LYS A 3 30.87 44.72 -3.25
N ILE A 4 31.59 44.98 -4.34
CA ILE A 4 31.38 44.30 -5.64
C ILE A 4 31.92 42.85 -5.55
N LEU A 5 33.01 42.65 -4.80
CA LEU A 5 33.59 41.31 -4.58
C LEU A 5 32.62 40.40 -3.75
N TYR A 6 31.91 40.97 -2.76
CA TYR A 6 30.91 40.23 -1.98
C TYR A 6 29.66 39.89 -2.78
N ILE A 7 29.23 40.76 -3.69
CA ILE A 7 28.08 40.49 -4.58
C ILE A 7 28.46 39.42 -5.62
N ALA A 8 29.68 39.47 -6.17
CA ALA A 8 30.18 38.45 -7.09
C ALA A 8 30.37 37.08 -6.38
N ALA A 9 30.85 37.06 -5.14
CA ALA A 9 30.94 35.82 -4.34
C ALA A 9 29.55 35.27 -3.94
N ALA A 10 28.58 36.15 -3.65
CA ALA A 10 27.20 35.71 -3.37
C ALA A 10 26.47 35.19 -4.62
N VAL A 11 26.74 35.76 -5.80
CA VAL A 11 26.20 35.27 -7.08
C VAL A 11 26.86 33.95 -7.49
N LEU A 12 28.15 33.75 -7.18
CA LEU A 12 28.85 32.48 -7.40
C LEU A 12 28.41 31.38 -6.42
N MET A 13 27.90 31.71 -5.22
CA MET A 13 27.31 30.75 -4.30
C MET A 13 25.86 30.40 -4.66
N LEU A 14 25.17 31.18 -5.46
CA LEU A 14 23.86 30.91 -6.02
C LEU A 14 23.92 30.10 -7.35
N ALA A 15 25.10 29.96 -7.94
CA ALA A 15 25.36 29.09 -9.10
C ALA A 15 25.87 27.70 -8.68
N GLY A 16 25.74 27.35 -7.39
CA GLY A 16 26.10 26.05 -6.87
C GLY A 16 24.92 25.05 -6.97
N CYS A 17 25.16 24.00 -7.73
CA CYS A 17 24.36 22.77 -7.87
C CYS A 17 22.95 23.00 -8.41
N SER A 18 22.79 23.18 -9.71
CA SER A 18 21.75 22.42 -10.37
C SER A 18 22.22 20.95 -10.28
N GLU A 19 21.54 20.13 -9.49
CA GLU A 19 21.67 18.67 -9.64
C GLU A 19 21.57 18.40 -11.13
N ASP A 20 22.43 17.54 -11.65
CA ASP A 20 22.38 17.13 -13.04
C ASP A 20 21.21 16.14 -13.19
N ARG A 21 19.98 16.68 -13.30
CA ARG A 21 18.75 15.90 -13.31
C ARG A 21 18.66 14.96 -14.52
N GLU A 22 19.46 15.18 -15.55
CA GLU A 22 19.52 14.30 -16.73
C GLU A 22 20.13 12.94 -16.39
N HIS A 23 20.99 12.88 -15.36
CA HIS A 23 21.64 11.65 -14.88
C HIS A 23 21.13 11.15 -13.53
N ILE A 24 20.04 11.69 -12.99
CA ILE A 24 19.40 11.25 -11.76
C ILE A 24 18.02 10.68 -12.06
N LEU A 25 17.74 9.50 -11.51
CA LEU A 25 16.42 8.87 -11.51
C LEU A 25 15.85 8.84 -10.09
N LYS A 26 14.80 9.60 -9.82
CA LYS A 26 14.12 9.61 -8.52
C LYS A 26 12.98 8.58 -8.52
N VAL A 27 13.15 7.50 -7.78
CA VAL A 27 12.15 6.43 -7.60
C VAL A 27 11.48 6.57 -6.24
N TYR A 28 10.15 6.52 -6.20
CA TYR A 28 9.35 6.62 -4.99
C TYR A 28 8.40 5.44 -4.88
N ASN A 29 8.68 4.54 -3.95
CA ASN A 29 8.02 3.25 -3.81
C ASN A 29 7.51 3.01 -2.38
N TRP A 30 6.80 1.92 -2.15
CA TRP A 30 6.49 1.44 -0.81
C TRP A 30 7.77 1.01 -0.07
N ALA A 31 7.73 1.07 1.26
CA ALA A 31 8.80 0.48 2.08
C ALA A 31 8.80 -1.04 1.93
N ASP A 32 10.00 -1.67 1.96
CA ASP A 32 10.20 -3.12 1.88
C ASP A 32 9.50 -3.78 0.67
N TYR A 33 9.52 -3.12 -0.48
CA TYR A 33 8.72 -3.52 -1.65
C TYR A 33 9.52 -3.67 -2.94
N ILE A 34 10.81 -3.91 -2.84
CA ILE A 34 11.74 -4.15 -3.95
C ILE A 34 12.99 -4.84 -3.46
N ASP A 35 13.62 -5.67 -4.29
CA ASP A 35 14.99 -6.07 -4.09
C ASP A 35 15.91 -4.88 -4.42
N GLU A 36 16.47 -4.24 -3.39
CA GLU A 36 17.29 -3.03 -3.56
C GLU A 36 18.57 -3.25 -4.38
N GLU A 37 19.08 -4.49 -4.49
CA GLU A 37 20.22 -4.80 -5.36
C GLU A 37 19.89 -4.53 -6.83
N LEU A 38 18.62 -4.65 -7.23
CA LEU A 38 18.17 -4.32 -8.59
C LEU A 38 18.35 -2.85 -8.95
N LEU A 39 18.44 -1.96 -7.96
CA LEU A 39 18.68 -0.52 -8.20
C LEU A 39 20.10 -0.32 -8.76
N ASP A 40 21.11 -0.89 -8.11
CA ASP A 40 22.51 -0.81 -8.56
C ASP A 40 22.68 -1.53 -9.92
N GLU A 41 22.02 -2.69 -10.10
CA GLU A 41 22.05 -3.43 -11.36
C GLU A 41 21.39 -2.65 -12.51
N PHE A 42 20.34 -1.90 -12.21
CA PHE A 42 19.69 -1.05 -13.21
C PHE A 42 20.63 0.06 -13.71
N GLU A 43 21.38 0.72 -12.82
CA GLU A 43 22.32 1.77 -13.21
C GLU A 43 23.33 1.26 -14.25
N VAL A 44 23.91 0.07 -14.00
CA VAL A 44 24.85 -0.58 -14.92
C VAL A 44 24.15 -0.98 -16.22
N TRP A 45 23.00 -1.64 -16.11
CA TRP A 45 22.24 -2.07 -17.28
C TRP A 45 21.79 -0.89 -18.14
N TYR A 46 21.35 0.22 -17.52
CA TYR A 46 20.92 1.41 -18.27
C TYR A 46 22.06 2.04 -19.07
N GLU A 47 23.26 2.15 -18.46
CA GLU A 47 24.45 2.64 -19.15
C GLU A 47 24.84 1.71 -20.32
N GLU A 48 24.75 0.39 -20.14
CA GLU A 48 25.00 -0.57 -21.22
C GLU A 48 24.02 -0.45 -22.40
N GLN A 49 22.73 -0.17 -22.10
CA GLN A 49 21.69 -0.06 -23.13
C GLN A 49 21.72 1.28 -23.85
N THR A 50 22.04 2.35 -23.16
CA THR A 50 21.85 3.73 -23.66
C THR A 50 23.16 4.46 -23.93
N GLY A 51 24.27 4.05 -23.33
CA GLY A 51 25.54 4.76 -23.30
C GLY A 51 25.54 5.99 -22.37
N GLU A 52 24.50 6.19 -21.57
CA GLU A 52 24.32 7.32 -20.65
C GLU A 52 24.30 6.80 -19.21
N PRO A 53 25.09 7.38 -18.27
CA PRO A 53 25.03 6.98 -16.87
C PRO A 53 23.75 7.49 -16.22
N VAL A 54 23.29 6.79 -15.15
CA VAL A 54 22.22 7.25 -14.27
C VAL A 54 22.52 6.88 -12.85
N GLU A 55 22.14 7.73 -11.88
CA GLU A 55 22.20 7.49 -10.44
C GLU A 55 20.77 7.45 -9.90
N ILE A 56 20.40 6.39 -9.13
CA ILE A 56 19.08 6.27 -8.53
C ILE A 56 19.06 6.97 -7.16
N ILE A 57 18.07 7.83 -6.96
CA ILE A 57 17.65 8.30 -5.64
C ILE A 57 16.36 7.56 -5.28
N TYR A 58 16.49 6.53 -4.44
CA TYR A 58 15.37 5.73 -3.98
C TYR A 58 14.79 6.29 -2.68
N GLN A 59 13.47 6.48 -2.64
CA GLN A 59 12.72 6.94 -1.47
C GLN A 59 11.49 6.08 -1.27
N THR A 60 10.99 6.02 -0.03
CA THR A 60 9.83 5.20 0.32
C THR A 60 8.70 6.01 0.94
N PHE A 61 7.48 5.45 0.84
CA PHE A 61 6.27 5.94 1.50
C PHE A 61 5.47 4.78 2.09
N ASP A 62 4.61 5.09 3.07
CA ASP A 62 3.76 4.13 3.75
C ASP A 62 2.27 4.37 3.47
N ILE A 63 1.91 5.52 2.91
CA ILE A 63 0.52 5.95 2.70
C ILE A 63 0.38 6.59 1.33
N ASN A 64 -0.47 6.03 0.49
CA ASN A 64 -0.80 6.51 -0.86
C ASN A 64 -1.19 8.00 -0.90
N GLU A 65 -2.05 8.45 -0.01
CA GLU A 65 -2.54 9.82 0.03
C GLU A 65 -1.43 10.82 0.39
N THR A 66 -0.46 10.41 1.20
CA THR A 66 0.73 11.24 1.53
C THR A 66 1.64 11.36 0.31
N MET A 67 1.90 10.25 -0.38
CA MET A 67 2.65 10.23 -1.63
C MET A 67 1.99 11.13 -2.68
N LEU A 68 0.68 10.95 -2.92
CA LEU A 68 -0.08 11.73 -3.90
C LEU A 68 -0.03 13.22 -3.58
N SER A 69 -0.17 13.62 -2.30
CA SER A 69 -0.11 15.02 -1.89
C SER A 69 1.22 15.69 -2.22
N LYS A 70 2.35 14.96 -2.14
CA LYS A 70 3.65 15.48 -2.55
C LYS A 70 3.72 15.78 -4.04
N ILE A 71 3.10 14.94 -4.86
CA ILE A 71 3.07 15.12 -6.32
C ILE A 71 2.06 16.21 -6.70
N GLU A 72 0.82 16.13 -6.20
CA GLU A 72 -0.27 17.01 -6.60
C GLU A 72 -0.11 18.44 -6.08
N LEU A 73 0.23 18.61 -4.81
CA LEU A 73 0.34 19.91 -4.15
C LEU A 73 1.80 20.38 -4.04
N GLY A 74 2.74 19.47 -3.81
CA GLY A 74 4.17 19.75 -3.67
C GLY A 74 4.86 19.93 -5.01
N HIS A 75 4.29 19.39 -6.09
CA HIS A 75 4.93 19.33 -7.42
C HIS A 75 6.34 18.72 -7.36
N GLU A 76 6.50 17.71 -6.47
CA GLU A 76 7.77 17.02 -6.33
C GLU A 76 8.16 16.30 -7.63
N ASP A 77 9.43 16.34 -7.97
CA ASP A 77 9.97 15.91 -9.27
C ASP A 77 10.41 14.43 -9.27
N TYR A 78 9.58 13.55 -8.69
CA TYR A 78 9.78 12.11 -8.83
C TYR A 78 9.65 11.69 -10.29
N ASP A 79 10.51 10.76 -10.73
CA ASP A 79 10.51 10.25 -12.09
C ASP A 79 9.68 8.97 -12.23
N VAL A 80 9.72 8.11 -11.21
CA VAL A 80 8.93 6.88 -11.14
C VAL A 80 8.28 6.77 -9.77
N VAL A 81 7.00 6.42 -9.75
CA VAL A 81 6.24 6.17 -8.52
C VAL A 81 5.43 4.89 -8.66
N CYS A 82 5.22 4.17 -7.57
CA CYS A 82 4.43 2.93 -7.52
C CYS A 82 3.16 3.07 -6.68
N PRO A 83 2.11 3.76 -7.15
CA PRO A 83 0.82 3.83 -6.45
C PRO A 83 -0.05 2.59 -6.64
N SER A 84 -1.05 2.44 -5.77
CA SER A 84 -2.12 1.47 -5.97
C SER A 84 -3.13 1.92 -7.02
N ASP A 85 -3.90 0.97 -7.53
CA ASP A 85 -4.90 1.08 -8.59
C ASP A 85 -5.85 2.30 -8.45
N TYR A 86 -6.46 2.50 -7.28
CA TYR A 86 -7.36 3.63 -7.04
C TYR A 86 -6.66 5.00 -7.04
N ILE A 87 -5.36 5.02 -6.74
CA ILE A 87 -4.55 6.25 -6.87
C ILE A 87 -4.16 6.49 -8.33
N ILE A 88 -3.86 5.44 -9.08
CA ILE A 88 -3.66 5.57 -10.55
C ILE A 88 -4.92 6.18 -11.17
N GLU A 89 -6.12 5.69 -10.80
CA GLU A 89 -7.41 6.26 -11.24
C GLU A 89 -7.48 7.76 -10.92
N ARG A 90 -7.17 8.16 -9.67
CA ARG A 90 -7.16 9.56 -9.25
C ARG A 90 -6.12 10.40 -10.00
N MET A 91 -4.92 9.88 -10.20
CA MET A 91 -3.87 10.59 -10.95
C MET A 91 -4.25 10.80 -12.42
N LEU A 92 -4.94 9.84 -13.04
CA LEU A 92 -5.51 10.01 -14.40
C LEU A 92 -6.58 11.10 -14.42
N MET A 93 -7.50 11.09 -13.44
CA MET A 93 -8.56 12.10 -13.30
C MET A 93 -8.01 13.51 -13.11
N ASN A 94 -6.84 13.67 -12.47
CA ASN A 94 -6.23 14.97 -12.16
C ASN A 94 -5.11 15.36 -13.14
N ASP A 95 -4.96 14.64 -14.27
CA ASP A 95 -3.91 14.90 -15.28
C ASP A 95 -2.48 14.95 -14.68
N LEU A 96 -2.18 14.03 -13.75
CA LEU A 96 -0.91 13.98 -13.03
C LEU A 96 0.09 12.97 -13.60
N LEU A 97 -0.24 12.28 -14.70
CA LEU A 97 0.61 11.25 -15.32
C LEU A 97 1.06 11.64 -16.71
N LEU A 98 2.27 11.21 -17.06
CA LEU A 98 2.76 11.21 -18.44
C LEU A 98 2.44 9.86 -19.10
N PRO A 99 2.10 9.83 -20.40
CA PRO A 99 1.88 8.59 -21.11
C PRO A 99 3.18 7.80 -21.22
N LEU A 100 3.05 6.47 -21.19
CA LEU A 100 4.16 5.56 -21.40
C LEU A 100 4.49 5.47 -22.90
N ASP A 101 5.75 5.73 -23.21
CA ASP A 101 6.30 5.45 -24.52
C ASP A 101 7.18 4.18 -24.43
N ARG A 102 6.88 3.18 -25.23
CA ARG A 102 7.53 1.86 -25.26
C ARG A 102 8.58 1.75 -26.37
N ASP A 103 9.10 2.86 -26.88
CA ASP A 103 10.24 2.86 -27.77
C ASP A 103 11.55 2.81 -26.94
N PHE A 104 12.15 1.63 -26.88
CA PHE A 104 13.40 1.36 -26.18
C PHE A 104 14.58 1.17 -27.15
N GLY A 105 14.42 1.55 -28.43
CA GLY A 105 15.44 1.35 -29.46
C GLY A 105 15.75 -0.13 -29.67
N ASP A 106 17.03 -0.51 -29.52
CA ASP A 106 17.48 -1.90 -29.68
C ASP A 106 17.24 -2.78 -28.42
N THR A 107 16.84 -2.17 -27.28
CA THR A 107 16.54 -2.89 -26.03
C THR A 107 15.18 -3.61 -26.14
N PRO A 108 15.06 -4.88 -25.76
CA PRO A 108 13.79 -5.58 -25.76
C PRO A 108 12.72 -4.90 -24.92
N ASP A 109 11.48 -4.95 -25.39
CA ASP A 109 10.32 -4.48 -24.63
C ASP A 109 9.84 -5.57 -23.65
N TYR A 110 10.32 -5.53 -22.41
CA TYR A 110 9.94 -6.46 -21.34
C TYR A 110 8.57 -6.17 -20.73
N ILE A 111 7.98 -4.97 -20.97
CA ILE A 111 6.61 -4.66 -20.53
C ILE A 111 5.61 -5.64 -21.14
N GLY A 112 5.94 -6.23 -22.29
CA GLY A 112 5.16 -7.30 -22.91
C GLY A 112 5.00 -8.58 -22.05
N ASN A 113 5.80 -8.76 -20.99
CA ASN A 113 5.71 -9.88 -20.06
C ASN A 113 4.61 -9.70 -19.00
N VAL A 114 4.00 -8.52 -18.90
CA VAL A 114 2.86 -8.29 -17.98
C VAL A 114 1.73 -9.24 -18.34
N ALA A 115 1.22 -9.98 -17.34
CA ALA A 115 0.17 -10.96 -17.53
C ALA A 115 -1.10 -10.34 -18.14
N PRO A 116 -1.79 -11.02 -19.07
CA PRO A 116 -3.04 -10.53 -19.65
C PRO A 116 -4.11 -10.19 -18.59
N TYR A 117 -4.15 -10.92 -17.51
CA TYR A 117 -5.01 -10.65 -16.36
C TYR A 117 -4.80 -9.25 -15.80
N ILE A 118 -3.54 -8.87 -15.57
CA ILE A 118 -3.17 -7.54 -15.06
C ILE A 118 -3.56 -6.45 -16.06
N THR A 119 -3.24 -6.67 -17.35
CA THR A 119 -3.61 -5.74 -18.42
C THR A 119 -5.13 -5.55 -18.49
N GLU A 120 -5.92 -6.62 -18.31
CA GLU A 120 -7.39 -6.54 -18.27
C GLU A 120 -7.89 -5.72 -17.05
N LYS A 121 -7.26 -5.91 -15.88
CA LYS A 121 -7.61 -5.13 -14.68
C LYS A 121 -7.27 -3.66 -14.85
N PHE A 122 -6.09 -3.34 -15.36
CA PHE A 122 -5.69 -1.96 -15.65
C PHE A 122 -6.57 -1.31 -16.72
N ASN A 123 -7.12 -2.09 -17.65
CA ASN A 123 -8.07 -1.58 -18.65
C ASN A 123 -9.40 -1.11 -18.02
N GLN A 124 -9.70 -1.51 -16.77
CA GLN A 124 -10.89 -1.04 -16.03
C GLN A 124 -10.63 0.26 -15.27
N ILE A 125 -9.38 0.73 -15.22
CA ILE A 125 -8.98 1.98 -14.55
C ILE A 125 -8.95 3.10 -15.59
N GLU A 126 -9.92 4.00 -15.52
CA GLU A 126 -10.07 5.10 -16.48
C GLU A 126 -10.25 6.45 -15.79
N GLY A 127 -9.70 7.50 -16.40
CA GLY A 127 -9.89 8.88 -15.95
C GLY A 127 -9.72 9.88 -17.08
N HIS A 128 -10.67 10.82 -17.27
CA HIS A 128 -10.65 11.85 -18.31
C HIS A 128 -10.41 11.30 -19.74
N GLY A 129 -10.98 10.11 -20.04
CA GLY A 129 -10.82 9.47 -21.33
C GLY A 129 -9.43 8.87 -21.56
N LYS A 130 -8.63 8.70 -20.51
CA LYS A 130 -7.34 8.03 -20.48
C LYS A 130 -7.51 6.66 -19.83
N ASN A 131 -6.76 5.66 -20.30
CA ASN A 131 -6.75 4.31 -19.76
C ASN A 131 -5.44 4.05 -19.01
N ALA A 132 -5.47 3.35 -17.91
CA ALA A 132 -4.27 3.10 -17.09
C ALA A 132 -3.18 2.36 -17.86
N ASN A 133 -3.49 1.47 -18.80
CA ASN A 133 -2.49 0.76 -19.60
C ASN A 133 -1.63 1.69 -20.49
N ASP A 134 -2.11 2.89 -20.79
CA ASP A 134 -1.34 3.89 -21.56
C ASP A 134 -0.43 4.75 -20.64
N TYR A 135 -0.58 4.66 -19.31
CA TYR A 135 0.08 5.55 -18.33
C TYR A 135 0.77 4.80 -17.18
N SER A 136 0.55 3.49 -17.07
CA SER A 136 1.09 2.67 -15.99
C SER A 136 1.42 1.27 -16.43
N VAL A 137 2.29 0.60 -15.67
CA VAL A 137 2.63 -0.82 -15.84
C VAL A 137 2.43 -1.53 -14.52
N GLY A 138 1.69 -2.63 -14.48
CA GLY A 138 1.52 -3.43 -13.27
C GLY A 138 2.87 -3.86 -12.71
N TYR A 139 2.99 -3.80 -11.38
CA TYR A 139 4.19 -4.19 -10.65
C TYR A 139 3.94 -5.41 -9.76
N MET A 140 3.14 -5.23 -8.74
CA MET A 140 2.73 -6.28 -7.81
C MET A 140 1.21 -6.28 -7.65
N TRP A 141 0.67 -7.40 -7.19
CA TRP A 141 -0.75 -7.51 -6.87
C TRP A 141 -0.98 -8.50 -5.75
N GLY A 142 -2.16 -8.48 -5.16
CA GLY A 142 -2.52 -9.42 -4.12
C GLY A 142 -3.97 -9.29 -3.71
N THR A 143 -4.34 -10.14 -2.76
CA THR A 143 -5.69 -10.25 -2.23
C THR A 143 -5.74 -9.83 -0.77
N VAL A 144 -6.93 -9.52 -0.29
CA VAL A 144 -7.22 -9.36 1.12
C VAL A 144 -7.89 -10.63 1.64
N GLY A 145 -7.42 -11.14 2.77
CA GLY A 145 -7.97 -12.34 3.38
C GLY A 145 -7.70 -12.38 4.88
N LEU A 146 -7.77 -13.56 5.43
CA LEU A 146 -7.57 -13.83 6.84
C LEU A 146 -6.35 -14.70 7.03
N ILE A 147 -5.29 -14.15 7.64
CA ILE A 147 -4.24 -14.98 8.23
C ILE A 147 -4.71 -15.45 9.61
N TYR A 148 -4.55 -16.72 9.92
CA TYR A 148 -5.04 -17.30 11.16
C TYR A 148 -4.12 -18.42 11.68
N ASN A 149 -4.22 -18.68 12.98
CA ASN A 149 -3.52 -19.78 13.62
C ASN A 149 -4.47 -20.97 13.78
N PRO A 150 -4.23 -22.10 13.06
CA PRO A 150 -5.14 -23.27 13.07
C PRO A 150 -5.21 -23.99 14.43
N LYS A 151 -4.32 -23.66 15.36
CA LYS A 151 -4.40 -24.11 16.76
C LYS A 151 -5.66 -23.57 17.48
N TYR A 152 -6.16 -22.42 17.06
CA TYR A 152 -7.28 -21.72 17.70
C TYR A 152 -8.51 -21.61 16.83
N ILE A 153 -8.35 -21.59 15.51
CA ILE A 153 -9.39 -21.30 14.52
C ILE A 153 -9.33 -22.37 13.44
N SER A 154 -10.45 -23.00 13.13
CA SER A 154 -10.52 -24.06 12.14
C SER A 154 -10.59 -23.51 10.71
N ASP A 155 -10.17 -24.31 9.72
CA ASP A 155 -10.22 -23.98 8.30
C ASP A 155 -11.68 -23.73 7.82
N ASP A 156 -12.69 -24.34 8.48
CA ASP A 156 -14.11 -24.13 8.12
C ASP A 156 -14.62 -22.76 8.60
N GLU A 157 -14.15 -22.25 9.71
CA GLU A 157 -14.60 -20.95 10.25
C GLU A 157 -14.15 -19.79 9.36
N VAL A 158 -12.93 -19.85 8.81
CA VAL A 158 -12.35 -18.79 7.98
C VAL A 158 -12.91 -18.71 6.57
N LYS A 159 -13.81 -19.61 6.19
CA LYS A 159 -14.55 -19.52 4.92
C LYS A 159 -15.55 -18.36 4.87
N SER A 160 -15.81 -17.73 6.01
CA SER A 160 -16.67 -16.57 6.11
C SER A 160 -16.04 -15.48 6.98
N TRP A 161 -16.23 -14.23 6.59
CA TRP A 161 -15.86 -13.07 7.42
C TRP A 161 -16.55 -13.08 8.78
N ASP A 162 -17.65 -13.83 8.94
CA ASP A 162 -18.36 -13.94 10.22
C ASP A 162 -17.55 -14.60 11.35
N VAL A 163 -16.43 -15.25 11.02
CA VAL A 163 -15.44 -15.72 12.01
C VAL A 163 -14.97 -14.58 12.93
N LEU A 164 -14.90 -13.34 12.42
CA LEU A 164 -14.49 -12.16 13.18
C LEU A 164 -15.49 -11.80 14.30
N LYS A 165 -16.75 -12.25 14.18
CA LYS A 165 -17.82 -12.04 15.19
C LYS A 165 -17.79 -13.04 16.33
N ASN A 166 -16.95 -14.09 16.24
CA ASN A 166 -16.90 -15.12 17.28
C ASN A 166 -16.47 -14.49 18.61
N PRO A 167 -17.32 -14.53 19.66
CA PRO A 167 -17.02 -13.90 20.94
C PRO A 167 -15.83 -14.55 21.68
N ASP A 168 -15.49 -15.79 21.34
CA ASP A 168 -14.35 -16.52 21.91
C ASP A 168 -13.00 -15.91 21.46
N TYR A 169 -13.00 -15.11 20.39
CA TYR A 169 -11.81 -14.44 19.85
C TYR A 169 -11.66 -13.00 20.34
N LYS A 170 -12.39 -12.63 21.41
CA LYS A 170 -12.32 -11.28 21.97
C LYS A 170 -10.88 -10.88 22.36
N GLY A 171 -10.40 -9.76 21.77
CA GLY A 171 -9.04 -9.26 21.98
C GLY A 171 -7.96 -10.09 21.25
N LYS A 172 -8.36 -10.89 20.24
CA LYS A 172 -7.47 -11.72 19.43
C LYS A 172 -7.60 -11.49 17.92
N VAL A 173 -8.41 -10.52 17.52
CA VAL A 173 -8.65 -10.13 16.13
C VAL A 173 -7.81 -8.89 15.81
N LEU A 174 -7.04 -8.94 14.74
CA LEU A 174 -6.43 -7.77 14.12
C LEU A 174 -7.18 -7.42 12.83
N MET A 175 -7.25 -6.14 12.54
CA MET A 175 -7.84 -5.63 11.32
C MET A 175 -6.84 -4.74 10.59
N LYS A 176 -6.79 -4.85 9.27
CA LYS A 176 -5.98 -3.96 8.44
C LYS A 176 -6.45 -2.51 8.57
N ASP A 177 -5.53 -1.57 8.79
CA ASP A 177 -5.81 -0.14 8.82
C ASP A 177 -5.83 0.46 7.39
N ALA A 178 -6.60 -0.16 6.53
CA ALA A 178 -6.77 0.20 5.12
C ALA A 178 -8.28 0.25 4.80
N PHE A 179 -8.89 1.42 4.97
CA PHE A 179 -10.35 1.59 4.92
C PHE A 179 -10.98 1.12 3.61
N ARG A 180 -10.30 1.27 2.46
CA ARG A 180 -10.80 0.84 1.15
C ARG A 180 -10.82 -0.68 1.02
N ASP A 181 -9.73 -1.34 1.41
CA ASP A 181 -9.61 -2.80 1.41
C ASP A 181 -10.69 -3.42 2.29
N VAL A 182 -10.83 -2.89 3.51
CA VAL A 182 -11.82 -3.38 4.47
C VAL A 182 -13.24 -3.15 3.95
N TYR A 183 -13.53 -1.93 3.46
CA TYR A 183 -14.84 -1.60 2.92
C TYR A 183 -15.22 -2.49 1.74
N THR A 184 -14.35 -2.60 0.74
CA THR A 184 -14.60 -3.36 -0.47
C THR A 184 -14.79 -4.85 -0.18
N SER A 185 -13.92 -5.45 0.63
CA SER A 185 -14.02 -6.85 1.03
C SER A 185 -15.35 -7.15 1.74
N LEU A 186 -15.71 -6.33 2.72
CA LEU A 186 -16.95 -6.53 3.48
C LEU A 186 -18.19 -6.19 2.66
N LEU A 187 -18.14 -5.19 1.78
CA LEU A 187 -19.24 -4.86 0.89
C LEU A 187 -19.55 -6.03 -0.05
N ILE A 188 -18.54 -6.68 -0.62
CA ILE A 188 -18.70 -7.87 -1.46
C ILE A 188 -19.32 -9.00 -0.63
N ALA A 189 -18.76 -9.28 0.54
CA ALA A 189 -19.23 -10.36 1.40
C ALA A 189 -20.71 -10.17 1.84
N LEU A 190 -21.08 -8.96 2.20
CA LEU A 190 -22.45 -8.63 2.64
C LEU A 190 -23.47 -8.63 1.51
N ASN A 191 -23.03 -8.60 0.25
CA ASN A 191 -23.88 -8.68 -0.92
C ASN A 191 -23.83 -10.07 -1.61
N LYS A 192 -23.26 -11.07 -0.94
CA LYS A 192 -23.12 -12.43 -1.51
C LYS A 192 -24.39 -12.98 -2.11
N GLU A 193 -25.52 -12.89 -1.41
CA GLU A 193 -26.81 -13.43 -1.89
C GLU A 193 -27.27 -12.72 -3.18
N ALA A 194 -27.14 -11.41 -3.24
CA ALA A 194 -27.49 -10.60 -4.43
C ALA A 194 -26.53 -10.87 -5.61
N LEU A 195 -25.26 -11.11 -5.33
CA LEU A 195 -24.26 -11.51 -6.33
C LEU A 195 -24.55 -12.92 -6.87
N ASP A 196 -24.82 -13.88 -5.99
CA ASP A 196 -25.16 -15.26 -6.37
C ASP A 196 -26.49 -15.33 -7.16
N ALA A 197 -27.44 -14.44 -6.86
CA ALA A 197 -28.69 -14.31 -7.59
C ALA A 197 -28.56 -13.55 -8.93
N GLY A 198 -27.40 -12.95 -9.20
CA GLY A 198 -27.19 -12.11 -10.38
C GLY A 198 -27.92 -10.76 -10.34
N GLU A 199 -28.37 -10.33 -9.17
CA GLU A 199 -29.03 -9.04 -8.94
C GLU A 199 -28.00 -7.88 -8.89
N LYS A 200 -26.76 -8.18 -8.51
CA LYS A 200 -25.62 -7.27 -8.52
C LYS A 200 -24.46 -7.85 -9.31
N ASP A 201 -23.63 -6.99 -9.88
CA ASP A 201 -22.40 -7.35 -10.60
C ASP A 201 -21.21 -7.00 -9.72
N ILE A 202 -20.33 -7.98 -9.48
CA ILE A 202 -19.14 -7.83 -8.67
C ILE A 202 -18.19 -6.73 -9.20
N ARG A 203 -18.17 -6.51 -10.51
CA ARG A 203 -17.30 -5.50 -11.15
C ARG A 203 -17.76 -4.07 -10.87
N THR A 204 -19.05 -3.88 -10.60
CA THR A 204 -19.63 -2.56 -10.35
C THR A 204 -19.89 -2.28 -8.88
N LEU A 205 -19.95 -3.33 -8.06
CA LEU A 205 -20.22 -3.22 -6.63
C LEU A 205 -19.21 -2.33 -5.88
N PRO A 206 -17.88 -2.38 -6.15
CA PRO A 206 -16.90 -1.51 -5.47
C PRO A 206 -17.08 -0.01 -5.71
N PHE A 207 -17.87 0.39 -6.70
CA PHE A 207 -18.25 1.80 -6.92
C PHE A 207 -19.39 2.28 -6.01
N ASP A 208 -20.08 1.34 -5.34
CA ASP A 208 -21.21 1.67 -4.47
C ASP A 208 -20.72 2.21 -3.13
N THR A 209 -20.73 3.53 -3.00
CA THR A 209 -20.48 4.27 -1.77
C THR A 209 -21.73 5.02 -1.31
N SER A 210 -22.91 4.44 -1.57
CA SER A 210 -24.20 4.94 -1.09
C SER A 210 -24.25 4.93 0.45
N GLU A 211 -25.06 5.82 1.01
CA GLU A 211 -25.26 5.90 2.45
C GLU A 211 -25.74 4.57 3.04
N GLU A 212 -26.55 3.80 2.30
CA GLU A 212 -27.05 2.48 2.69
C GLU A 212 -25.90 1.46 2.77
N SER A 213 -25.06 1.35 1.74
CA SER A 213 -23.93 0.43 1.67
C SER A 213 -22.87 0.76 2.72
N ILE A 214 -22.56 2.05 2.91
CA ILE A 214 -21.64 2.51 3.97
C ILE A 214 -22.18 2.14 5.34
N ARG A 215 -23.46 2.39 5.62
CA ARG A 215 -24.08 2.01 6.89
C ARG A 215 -24.05 0.50 7.13
N MET A 216 -24.36 -0.29 6.13
CA MET A 216 -24.32 -1.76 6.22
C MET A 216 -22.93 -2.28 6.63
N VAL A 217 -21.86 -1.77 6.00
CA VAL A 217 -20.49 -2.15 6.36
C VAL A 217 -20.11 -1.61 7.75
N GLU A 218 -20.51 -0.38 8.09
CA GLU A 218 -20.26 0.21 9.42
C GLU A 218 -20.93 -0.60 10.54
N GLU A 219 -22.19 -1.02 10.36
CA GLU A 219 -22.92 -1.86 11.31
C GLU A 219 -22.23 -3.23 11.46
N TYR A 220 -21.78 -3.81 10.36
CA TYR A 220 -21.02 -5.05 10.38
C TYR A 220 -19.72 -4.93 11.18
N LEU A 221 -18.89 -3.92 10.91
CA LEU A 221 -17.65 -3.66 11.64
C LEU A 221 -17.90 -3.43 13.14
N ASN A 222 -18.94 -2.68 13.49
CA ASN A 222 -19.30 -2.43 14.88
C ASN A 222 -19.77 -3.69 15.61
N SER A 223 -20.29 -4.70 14.89
CA SER A 223 -20.78 -5.94 15.51
C SER A 223 -19.68 -6.80 16.15
N PHE A 224 -18.42 -6.64 15.73
CA PHE A 224 -17.27 -7.35 16.30
C PHE A 224 -16.14 -6.42 16.79
N LYS A 225 -16.36 -5.11 16.79
CA LYS A 225 -15.37 -4.10 17.23
C LYS A 225 -14.70 -4.42 18.56
N GLU A 226 -15.46 -4.99 19.51
CA GLU A 226 -14.92 -5.36 20.82
C GLU A 226 -13.94 -6.55 20.77
N SER A 227 -13.94 -7.34 19.71
CA SER A 227 -12.99 -8.42 19.47
C SER A 227 -11.66 -7.93 18.90
N VAL A 228 -11.65 -6.72 18.33
CA VAL A 228 -10.47 -6.14 17.68
C VAL A 228 -9.48 -5.65 18.74
N CYS A 229 -8.27 -6.21 18.74
CA CYS A 229 -7.17 -5.78 19.60
C CYS A 229 -6.26 -4.72 18.97
N GLY A 230 -6.35 -4.51 17.66
CA GLY A 230 -5.58 -3.49 16.97
C GLY A 230 -6.00 -3.30 15.51
N TRP A 231 -5.79 -2.07 15.03
CA TRP A 231 -5.86 -1.69 13.62
C TRP A 231 -4.42 -1.55 13.14
N GLU A 232 -4.00 -2.36 12.20
CA GLU A 232 -2.60 -2.50 11.84
C GLU A 232 -2.36 -2.18 10.36
N ALA A 233 -1.25 -1.53 10.08
CA ALA A 233 -0.77 -1.32 8.72
C ALA A 233 0.35 -2.30 8.37
N ASP A 234 1.22 -2.63 9.34
CA ASP A 234 2.41 -3.45 9.15
C ASP A 234 2.73 -4.40 10.33
N PHE A 235 2.44 -4.01 11.57
CA PHE A 235 2.81 -4.79 12.76
C PHE A 235 2.03 -6.10 12.93
N GLY A 236 1.01 -6.35 12.13
CA GLY A 236 0.16 -7.56 12.20
C GLY A 236 0.94 -8.84 12.03
N LYS A 237 1.91 -8.86 11.13
CA LYS A 237 2.83 -9.98 10.88
C LYS A 237 3.48 -10.46 12.19
N GLU A 238 4.10 -9.54 12.90
CA GLU A 238 4.81 -9.83 14.16
C GLU A 238 3.84 -10.24 15.31
N GLN A 239 2.63 -9.70 15.34
CA GLN A 239 1.63 -10.07 16.34
C GLN A 239 1.13 -11.50 16.15
N MET A 240 1.01 -11.97 14.90
CA MET A 240 0.61 -13.32 14.56
C MET A 240 1.70 -14.33 14.94
N THR A 241 2.95 -14.08 14.58
CA THR A 241 4.09 -14.97 14.89
C THR A 241 4.39 -15.05 16.40
N LYS A 242 3.95 -14.06 17.19
CA LYS A 242 4.05 -14.07 18.66
C LYS A 242 2.80 -14.61 19.40
N GLU A 243 1.80 -15.13 18.68
CA GLU A 243 0.49 -15.58 19.23
C GLU A 243 -0.26 -14.50 20.04
N LEU A 244 0.02 -13.23 19.80
CA LEU A 244 -0.68 -12.13 20.46
C LEU A 244 -2.06 -11.91 19.85
N ALA A 245 -2.20 -12.13 18.55
CA ALA A 245 -3.46 -12.28 17.84
C ALA A 245 -3.60 -13.71 17.29
N TRP A 246 -4.82 -14.14 16.99
CA TRP A 246 -5.14 -15.46 16.45
C TRP A 246 -5.64 -15.39 15.02
N ILE A 247 -6.19 -14.24 14.63
CA ILE A 247 -6.67 -13.95 13.29
C ILE A 247 -6.40 -12.49 12.95
N ASN A 248 -6.02 -12.24 11.70
CA ASN A 248 -5.77 -10.91 11.18
C ASN A 248 -6.33 -10.80 9.76
N MET A 249 -7.12 -9.77 9.50
CA MET A 249 -7.41 -9.34 8.13
C MET A 249 -6.15 -8.74 7.54
N SER A 250 -5.58 -9.35 6.51
CA SER A 250 -4.26 -9.06 6.00
C SER A 250 -4.20 -9.08 4.47
N TRP A 251 -3.18 -8.45 3.92
CA TRP A 251 -2.79 -8.63 2.54
C TRP A 251 -2.06 -9.97 2.36
N SER A 252 -2.20 -10.57 1.17
CA SER A 252 -1.64 -11.90 0.89
C SER A 252 -0.11 -11.95 1.02
N GLY A 253 0.62 -10.91 0.61
CA GLY A 253 2.08 -10.88 0.77
C GLY A 253 2.53 -10.80 2.22
N ASP A 254 1.88 -9.93 3.05
CA ASP A 254 2.13 -9.91 4.49
C ASP A 254 1.82 -11.26 5.15
N ALA A 255 0.76 -11.93 4.67
CA ALA A 255 0.40 -13.25 5.16
C ALA A 255 1.45 -14.29 4.79
N GLN A 256 1.94 -14.30 3.55
CA GLN A 256 2.99 -15.21 3.10
C GLN A 256 4.26 -15.01 3.94
N TRP A 257 4.71 -13.78 4.09
CA TRP A 257 5.88 -13.49 4.93
C TRP A 257 5.69 -14.02 6.37
N ALA A 258 4.51 -13.80 6.97
CA ALA A 258 4.27 -14.28 8.33
C ALA A 258 4.16 -15.81 8.42
N ILE A 259 3.69 -16.50 7.37
CA ILE A 259 3.65 -17.96 7.27
C ILE A 259 5.09 -18.50 7.25
N ASP A 260 5.97 -17.91 6.44
CA ASP A 260 7.36 -18.33 6.32
C ASP A 260 8.12 -18.13 7.63
N GLU A 261 8.02 -16.97 8.25
CA GLU A 261 8.62 -16.68 9.57
C GLU A 261 8.08 -17.62 10.68
N ALA A 262 6.77 -17.93 10.65
CA ALA A 262 6.17 -18.86 11.60
C ALA A 262 6.70 -20.28 11.41
N ALA A 263 6.89 -20.72 10.18
CA ALA A 263 7.44 -22.06 9.85
C ALA A 263 8.86 -22.23 10.39
N GLU A 264 9.71 -21.20 10.34
CA GLU A 264 11.08 -21.24 10.89
C GLU A 264 11.11 -21.54 12.40
N ILE A 265 10.08 -21.12 13.13
CA ILE A 265 9.93 -21.37 14.57
C ILE A 265 9.03 -22.56 14.89
N GLY A 266 8.60 -23.32 13.89
CA GLY A 266 7.74 -24.49 14.04
C GLY A 266 6.29 -24.19 14.37
N MET A 267 5.81 -22.99 14.00
CA MET A 267 4.40 -22.56 14.14
C MET A 267 3.70 -22.73 12.78
N ASP A 268 2.44 -23.20 12.80
CA ASP A 268 1.56 -23.24 11.64
C ASP A 268 0.71 -21.94 11.62
N LEU A 269 0.88 -21.14 10.58
CA LEU A 269 -0.04 -20.06 10.21
C LEU A 269 -0.59 -20.35 8.82
N ARG A 270 -1.83 -19.96 8.57
CA ARG A 270 -2.50 -20.18 7.30
C ARG A 270 -3.20 -18.92 6.83
N TYR A 271 -3.44 -18.83 5.53
CA TYR A 271 -4.19 -17.75 4.92
C TYR A 271 -5.43 -18.29 4.20
N SER A 272 -6.54 -17.58 4.28
CA SER A 272 -7.77 -17.91 3.58
C SER A 272 -8.45 -16.65 3.07
N ILE A 273 -8.89 -16.69 1.83
CA ILE A 273 -9.84 -15.72 1.29
C ILE A 273 -11.23 -16.29 1.53
N PRO A 274 -12.11 -15.62 2.30
CA PRO A 274 -13.45 -16.13 2.55
C PRO A 274 -14.24 -16.39 1.27
N GLU A 275 -15.00 -17.49 1.24
CA GLU A 275 -15.82 -17.90 0.07
C GLU A 275 -16.91 -16.87 -0.30
N THR A 276 -17.20 -15.93 0.59
CA THR A 276 -18.12 -14.81 0.36
C THR A 276 -17.54 -13.73 -0.51
N GLY A 277 -16.23 -13.79 -0.82
CA GLY A 277 -15.51 -12.85 -1.65
C GLY A 277 -14.70 -11.81 -0.85
N SER A 278 -13.84 -11.09 -1.55
CA SER A 278 -12.91 -10.12 -0.99
C SER A 278 -12.48 -9.06 -2.01
N SER A 279 -11.59 -8.14 -1.59
CA SER A 279 -10.90 -7.24 -2.50
C SER A 279 -9.63 -7.87 -3.06
N VAL A 280 -9.28 -7.46 -4.27
CA VAL A 280 -8.00 -7.65 -4.93
C VAL A 280 -7.44 -6.26 -5.27
N TRP A 281 -6.16 -6.06 -5.07
CA TRP A 281 -5.49 -4.79 -5.31
C TRP A 281 -4.31 -4.97 -6.28
N PHE A 282 -3.96 -3.89 -6.96
CA PHE A 282 -2.89 -3.85 -7.94
C PHE A 282 -2.07 -2.58 -7.74
N ASP A 283 -0.76 -2.73 -7.65
CA ASP A 283 0.17 -1.61 -7.69
C ASP A 283 0.85 -1.54 -9.04
N GLY A 284 1.14 -0.33 -9.49
CA GLY A 284 1.73 -0.14 -10.80
C GLY A 284 2.69 1.03 -10.86
N TRP A 285 3.74 0.87 -11.67
CA TRP A 285 4.68 1.92 -11.97
C TRP A 285 4.04 2.98 -12.85
N VAL A 286 4.20 4.25 -12.47
CA VAL A 286 3.76 5.41 -13.23
C VAL A 286 4.88 6.44 -13.34
N ILE A 287 4.79 7.29 -14.37
CA ILE A 287 5.67 8.45 -14.55
C ILE A 287 4.85 9.70 -14.24
N PRO A 288 5.11 10.39 -13.10
CA PRO A 288 4.39 11.60 -12.74
C PRO A 288 4.66 12.75 -13.71
N LYS A 289 3.71 13.68 -13.80
CA LYS A 289 3.75 14.85 -14.66
C LYS A 289 4.99 15.73 -14.50
N TYR A 290 5.58 15.75 -13.31
CA TYR A 290 6.72 16.61 -12.99
C TYR A 290 8.06 15.88 -13.10
N ALA A 291 8.08 14.66 -13.64
CA ALA A 291 9.30 13.89 -13.91
C ALA A 291 10.27 14.66 -14.79
N GLN A 292 11.55 14.58 -14.45
CA GLN A 292 12.63 15.29 -15.15
C GLN A 292 13.45 14.33 -16.03
N ASN A 293 13.58 13.06 -15.63
CA ASN A 293 14.29 12.02 -16.36
C ASN A 293 13.35 10.92 -16.88
N VAL A 294 12.44 11.30 -17.79
CA VAL A 294 11.42 10.40 -18.37
C VAL A 294 12.05 9.23 -19.14
N LYS A 295 13.23 9.42 -19.76
CA LYS A 295 13.93 8.35 -20.48
C LYS A 295 14.36 7.24 -19.51
N ALA A 296 15.10 7.58 -18.45
CA ALA A 296 15.52 6.58 -17.47
C ALA A 296 14.32 5.97 -16.73
N ALA A 297 13.24 6.74 -16.46
CA ALA A 297 12.02 6.24 -15.86
C ALA A 297 11.37 5.10 -16.70
N ARG A 298 11.26 5.27 -18.02
CA ARG A 298 10.73 4.23 -18.92
C ARG A 298 11.61 2.98 -18.93
N TYR A 299 12.94 3.16 -18.99
CA TYR A 299 13.88 2.04 -18.95
C TYR A 299 13.83 1.31 -17.61
N PHE A 300 13.68 2.03 -16.49
CA PHE A 300 13.51 1.43 -15.18
C PHE A 300 12.26 0.56 -15.11
N ILE A 301 11.12 1.06 -15.56
CA ILE A 301 9.87 0.30 -15.63
C ILE A 301 10.05 -0.94 -16.52
N ASN A 302 10.69 -0.79 -17.67
CA ASN A 302 10.98 -1.92 -18.56
C ASN A 302 11.91 -2.96 -17.91
N PHE A 303 12.95 -2.51 -17.21
CA PHE A 303 13.88 -3.38 -16.49
C PHE A 303 13.19 -4.20 -15.40
N MET A 304 12.27 -3.59 -14.64
CA MET A 304 11.49 -4.28 -13.62
C MET A 304 10.55 -5.36 -14.20
N CYS A 305 10.23 -5.28 -15.49
CA CYS A 305 9.39 -6.27 -16.18
C CYS A 305 10.17 -7.48 -16.74
N LYS A 306 11.46 -7.60 -16.46
CA LYS A 306 12.22 -8.81 -16.78
C LYS A 306 11.77 -9.96 -15.87
N PRO A 307 11.55 -11.18 -16.39
CA PRO A 307 11.13 -12.32 -15.56
C PRO A 307 12.07 -12.60 -14.38
N GLU A 308 13.38 -12.55 -14.58
CA GLU A 308 14.37 -12.75 -13.54
C GLU A 308 14.29 -11.70 -12.42
N ASN A 309 14.00 -10.43 -12.75
CA ASN A 309 13.85 -9.36 -11.76
C ASN A 309 12.50 -9.48 -11.02
N ALA A 310 11.46 -9.92 -11.74
CA ALA A 310 10.16 -10.19 -11.16
C ALA A 310 10.24 -11.29 -10.09
N LEU A 311 10.91 -12.41 -10.38
CA LEU A 311 11.14 -13.51 -9.43
C LEU A 311 11.90 -13.04 -8.19
N ARG A 312 12.99 -12.29 -8.37
CA ARG A 312 13.76 -11.73 -7.24
C ARG A 312 12.93 -10.82 -6.35
N ASN A 313 12.11 -9.97 -6.95
CA ASN A 313 11.20 -9.11 -6.20
C ASN A 313 10.14 -9.93 -5.43
N MET A 314 9.63 -11.02 -6.02
CA MET A 314 8.69 -11.91 -5.35
C MET A 314 9.34 -12.59 -4.13
N ASP A 315 10.55 -13.11 -4.29
CA ASP A 315 11.31 -13.78 -3.21
C ASP A 315 11.60 -12.80 -2.06
N MET A 316 11.98 -11.56 -2.40
CA MET A 316 12.33 -10.56 -1.38
C MET A 316 11.11 -10.02 -0.63
N THR A 317 9.98 -9.86 -1.31
CA THR A 317 8.83 -9.12 -0.76
C THR A 317 7.70 -10.02 -0.28
N GLY A 318 7.62 -11.27 -0.75
CA GLY A 318 6.48 -12.18 -0.53
C GLY A 318 5.24 -11.82 -1.34
N TYR A 319 5.31 -10.79 -2.21
CA TYR A 319 4.18 -10.38 -3.05
C TYR A 319 4.27 -10.95 -4.47
N VAL A 320 3.14 -10.98 -5.16
CA VAL A 320 3.04 -11.54 -6.51
C VAL A 320 3.34 -10.48 -7.55
N SER A 321 4.29 -10.77 -8.46
CA SER A 321 4.57 -9.89 -9.59
C SER A 321 3.43 -9.86 -10.60
N ALA A 322 3.27 -8.71 -11.26
CA ALA A 322 2.40 -8.57 -12.42
C ALA A 322 2.93 -9.31 -13.68
N ILE A 323 4.17 -9.79 -13.62
CA ILE A 323 4.80 -10.51 -14.75
C ILE A 323 4.33 -11.95 -14.76
N GLY A 324 3.87 -12.41 -15.92
CA GLY A 324 3.36 -13.76 -16.16
C GLY A 324 4.23 -14.54 -17.14
N GLY A 325 3.66 -15.63 -17.65
CA GLY A 325 4.29 -16.47 -18.67
C GLY A 325 4.87 -17.77 -18.12
N SER A 326 5.32 -18.64 -19.05
CA SER A 326 5.79 -19.99 -18.72
C SER A 326 7.06 -19.97 -17.88
N GLU A 327 7.94 -18.97 -18.09
CA GLU A 327 9.19 -18.84 -17.35
C GLU A 327 8.95 -18.60 -15.85
N ILE A 328 7.99 -17.76 -15.50
CA ILE A 328 7.60 -17.55 -14.10
C ILE A 328 6.95 -18.82 -13.56
N LEU A 329 5.98 -19.39 -14.29
CA LEU A 329 5.25 -20.59 -13.85
C LEU A 329 6.19 -21.76 -13.54
N GLU A 330 7.15 -22.04 -14.43
CA GLU A 330 8.12 -23.13 -14.24
C GLU A 330 9.01 -22.95 -12.99
N GLN A 331 9.25 -21.69 -12.55
CA GLN A 331 10.09 -21.43 -11.37
C GLN A 331 9.29 -21.49 -10.04
N ILE A 332 7.98 -21.24 -10.08
CA ILE A 332 7.14 -21.23 -8.86
C ILE A 332 6.36 -22.51 -8.66
N GLU A 333 6.38 -23.47 -9.63
CA GLU A 333 5.65 -24.73 -9.50
C GLU A 333 6.39 -25.68 -8.56
N ASP A 334 5.71 -26.14 -7.50
CA ASP A 334 6.20 -27.10 -6.53
C ASP A 334 5.11 -28.10 -6.11
N SER A 335 5.15 -29.29 -6.71
CA SER A 335 4.19 -30.37 -6.43
C SER A 335 4.48 -31.13 -5.13
N GLU A 336 5.61 -30.89 -4.47
CA GLU A 336 5.93 -31.48 -3.16
C GLU A 336 5.31 -30.66 -2.03
N GLU A 337 5.23 -29.33 -2.21
CA GLU A 337 4.71 -28.41 -1.20
C GLU A 337 3.24 -28.07 -1.41
N PHE A 338 2.82 -27.82 -2.65
CA PHE A 338 1.47 -27.30 -2.93
C PHE A 338 0.58 -28.30 -3.65
N GLY A 339 -0.71 -28.24 -3.34
CA GLY A 339 -1.75 -28.92 -4.11
C GLY A 339 -2.09 -28.16 -5.41
N PRO A 340 -2.84 -28.81 -6.33
CA PRO A 340 -3.22 -28.19 -7.59
C PRO A 340 -4.26 -27.08 -7.39
N VAL A 341 -4.05 -25.95 -8.09
CA VAL A 341 -4.98 -24.83 -8.20
C VAL A 341 -5.22 -24.48 -9.66
N ASP A 342 -6.35 -23.91 -9.99
CA ASP A 342 -6.63 -23.31 -11.29
C ASP A 342 -6.16 -21.86 -11.31
N ALA A 343 -4.96 -21.62 -11.88
CA ALA A 343 -4.37 -20.31 -12.10
C ALA A 343 -4.47 -19.87 -13.58
N SER A 344 -5.38 -20.45 -14.35
CA SER A 344 -5.53 -20.17 -15.79
C SER A 344 -5.90 -18.71 -16.07
N TYR A 345 -6.54 -18.03 -15.13
CA TYR A 345 -6.84 -16.61 -15.23
C TYR A 345 -5.56 -15.75 -15.38
N PHE A 346 -4.44 -16.17 -14.77
CA PHE A 346 -3.18 -15.42 -14.76
C PHE A 346 -2.18 -15.92 -15.80
N PHE A 347 -1.93 -17.23 -15.83
CA PHE A 347 -0.93 -17.86 -16.72
C PHE A 347 -1.48 -18.37 -18.04
N GLY A 348 -2.80 -18.39 -18.23
CA GLY A 348 -3.45 -18.94 -19.42
C GLY A 348 -3.90 -20.39 -19.26
N PRO A 349 -4.55 -20.98 -20.31
CA PRO A 349 -5.25 -22.26 -20.21
C PRO A 349 -4.39 -23.45 -19.79
N GLN A 350 -3.07 -23.39 -19.94
CA GLN A 350 -2.15 -24.45 -19.51
C GLN A 350 -2.01 -24.56 -17.99
N ALA A 351 -2.48 -23.56 -17.24
CA ALA A 351 -2.40 -23.48 -15.79
C ALA A 351 -3.76 -23.76 -15.12
N ASP A 352 -4.61 -24.62 -15.73
CA ASP A 352 -5.91 -25.03 -15.20
C ASP A 352 -5.80 -26.02 -14.00
N SER A 353 -4.60 -26.60 -13.81
CA SER A 353 -4.28 -27.47 -12.67
C SER A 353 -2.77 -27.49 -12.45
N VAL A 354 -2.25 -26.53 -11.70
CA VAL A 354 -0.81 -26.37 -11.41
C VAL A 354 -0.58 -26.33 -9.90
N CYS A 355 0.55 -26.91 -9.46
CA CYS A 355 0.92 -26.97 -8.06
C CYS A 355 1.75 -25.73 -7.68
N ILE A 356 1.07 -24.65 -7.30
CA ILE A 356 1.68 -23.39 -6.90
C ILE A 356 1.05 -22.87 -5.62
N ASN A 357 1.72 -21.93 -4.97
CA ASN A 357 1.29 -21.38 -3.69
C ASN A 357 -0.08 -20.68 -3.80
N PRO A 358 -1.15 -21.19 -3.14
CA PRO A 358 -2.49 -20.62 -3.23
C PRO A 358 -2.66 -19.29 -2.47
N VAL A 359 -1.72 -18.91 -1.62
CA VAL A 359 -1.70 -17.60 -0.97
C VAL A 359 -1.34 -16.51 -2.00
N MET A 360 -0.39 -16.84 -2.88
CA MET A 360 0.06 -15.96 -3.94
C MET A 360 -0.86 -16.00 -5.16
N TYR A 361 -1.24 -17.20 -5.60
CA TYR A 361 -2.11 -17.42 -6.76
C TYR A 361 -3.35 -18.22 -6.34
N PRO A 362 -4.40 -17.55 -5.83
CA PRO A 362 -5.62 -18.22 -5.43
C PRO A 362 -6.32 -18.91 -6.62
N ASP A 363 -7.09 -19.95 -6.34
CA ASP A 363 -7.90 -20.66 -7.34
C ASP A 363 -8.85 -19.69 -8.08
N SER A 364 -9.06 -19.92 -9.37
CA SER A 364 -9.87 -19.05 -10.25
C SER A 364 -11.27 -18.79 -9.70
N LYS A 365 -11.91 -19.79 -9.06
CA LYS A 365 -13.23 -19.64 -8.45
C LYS A 365 -13.27 -18.66 -7.28
N ILE A 366 -12.13 -18.51 -6.57
CA ILE A 366 -11.99 -17.50 -5.51
C ILE A 366 -11.83 -16.14 -6.17
N MET A 367 -10.99 -16.06 -7.22
CA MET A 367 -10.73 -14.80 -7.93
C MET A 367 -11.97 -14.23 -8.63
N GLU A 368 -12.89 -15.08 -9.07
CA GLU A 368 -14.20 -14.66 -9.61
C GLU A 368 -15.06 -13.92 -8.57
N ARG A 369 -14.76 -14.09 -7.28
CA ARG A 369 -15.45 -13.42 -6.15
C ARG A 369 -14.64 -12.26 -5.56
N CYS A 370 -13.56 -11.85 -6.22
CA CYS A 370 -12.73 -10.72 -5.81
C CYS A 370 -12.89 -9.56 -6.80
N ALA A 371 -12.95 -8.35 -6.26
CA ALA A 371 -13.04 -7.14 -7.07
C ALA A 371 -12.01 -6.09 -6.65
N MET A 372 -11.59 -5.31 -7.64
CA MET A 372 -10.66 -4.20 -7.47
C MET A 372 -11.33 -3.01 -6.79
N MET A 373 -10.55 -2.25 -6.03
CA MET A 373 -10.99 -0.99 -5.43
C MET A 373 -11.06 0.13 -6.47
N HIS A 374 -11.86 1.17 -6.15
CA HIS A 374 -11.98 2.37 -6.98
C HIS A 374 -11.88 3.64 -6.15
N ASP A 375 -11.48 4.74 -6.78
CA ASP A 375 -11.42 6.06 -6.13
C ASP A 375 -12.79 6.71 -6.07
N ARG A 376 -13.66 6.17 -5.18
CA ARG A 376 -15.01 6.70 -4.94
C ARG A 376 -15.26 6.89 -3.44
N GLY A 377 -16.06 7.88 -3.11
CA GLY A 377 -16.56 8.10 -1.75
C GLY A 377 -15.50 8.29 -0.68
N THR A 378 -14.32 8.80 -1.02
CA THR A 378 -13.18 8.91 -0.09
C THR A 378 -13.55 9.61 1.21
N GLU A 379 -14.25 10.73 1.14
CA GLU A 379 -14.64 11.52 2.31
C GLU A 379 -15.64 10.78 3.19
N GLU A 380 -16.64 10.13 2.59
CA GLU A 380 -17.68 9.37 3.28
C GLU A 380 -17.09 8.12 3.94
N LEU A 381 -16.22 7.42 3.23
CA LEU A 381 -15.51 6.24 3.76
C LEU A 381 -14.56 6.60 4.91
N LEU A 382 -13.82 7.71 4.80
CA LEU A 382 -12.97 8.20 5.90
C LEU A 382 -13.79 8.61 7.13
N LYS A 383 -14.96 9.22 6.93
CA LYS A 383 -15.88 9.53 8.03
C LYS A 383 -16.39 8.25 8.70
N MET A 384 -16.80 7.25 7.94
CA MET A 384 -17.19 5.95 8.44
C MET A 384 -16.03 5.30 9.21
N TRP A 385 -14.84 5.27 8.62
CA TRP A 385 -13.63 4.71 9.24
C TRP A 385 -13.28 5.38 10.57
N SER A 386 -13.39 6.71 10.62
CA SER A 386 -13.19 7.48 11.85
C SER A 386 -14.21 7.12 12.93
N ARG A 387 -15.48 6.89 12.60
CA ARG A 387 -16.51 6.46 13.56
C ARG A 387 -16.23 5.05 14.07
N VAL A 388 -15.83 4.13 13.18
CA VAL A 388 -15.49 2.75 13.57
C VAL A 388 -14.28 2.71 14.49
N LYS A 389 -13.22 3.45 14.17
CA LYS A 389 -11.97 3.47 14.95
C LYS A 389 -11.96 4.44 16.13
N GLY A 390 -12.55 5.60 15.94
CA GLY A 390 -12.26 6.81 16.72
C GLY A 390 -13.01 6.97 18.04
N ASP A 391 -13.98 6.15 18.31
CA ASP A 391 -14.75 6.25 19.54
C ASP A 391 -14.03 5.76 20.80
N SER A 392 -12.76 5.41 20.71
CA SER A 392 -11.90 5.11 21.86
C SER A 392 -11.19 6.33 22.45
N SER A 393 -11.12 7.47 21.76
CA SER A 393 -10.67 8.72 22.39
C SER A 393 -11.84 9.35 23.15
N SER A 394 -12.08 8.85 24.35
CA SER A 394 -13.13 9.38 25.22
C SER A 394 -12.90 10.88 25.40
N ALA A 395 -13.98 11.68 25.48
CA ALA A 395 -13.91 13.11 25.82
C ALA A 395 -13.01 13.37 27.05
N TRP A 396 -12.85 12.38 27.90
CA TRP A 396 -11.93 12.37 29.04
C TRP A 396 -10.46 12.49 28.67
N THR A 397 -10.02 11.93 27.55
CA THR A 397 -8.63 12.06 27.07
C THR A 397 -8.32 13.50 26.70
N TYR A 398 -9.23 14.17 25.97
CA TYR A 398 -9.11 15.59 25.63
C TYR A 398 -9.19 16.47 26.87
N ILE A 399 -10.08 16.16 27.82
CA ILE A 399 -10.18 16.86 29.10
C ILE A 399 -8.86 16.70 29.89
N LEU A 400 -8.30 15.50 29.95
CA LEU A 400 -7.04 15.24 30.64
C LEU A 400 -5.87 16.02 30.02
N ILE A 401 -5.77 16.03 28.69
CA ILE A 401 -4.78 16.83 27.94
C ILE A 401 -4.95 18.33 28.25
N CYS A 402 -6.17 18.84 28.20
CA CYS A 402 -6.46 20.24 28.52
C CYS A 402 -6.09 20.58 29.98
N LEU A 403 -6.36 19.68 30.92
CA LEU A 403 -5.99 19.88 32.35
C LEU A 403 -4.47 19.88 32.55
N VAL A 404 -3.73 19.01 31.86
CA VAL A 404 -2.26 19.00 31.88
C VAL A 404 -1.70 20.32 31.33
N PHE A 405 -2.20 20.81 30.19
CA PHE A 405 -1.79 22.10 29.63
C PHE A 405 -2.14 23.27 30.54
N ALA A 406 -3.35 23.29 31.12
CA ALA A 406 -3.75 24.31 32.10
C ALA A 406 -2.83 24.30 33.34
N GLY A 407 -2.48 23.11 33.85
CA GLY A 407 -1.53 22.95 34.95
C GLY A 407 -0.13 23.48 34.62
N LEU A 408 0.38 23.22 33.42
CA LEU A 408 1.68 23.75 32.95
C LEU A 408 1.65 25.28 32.87
N ILE A 409 0.58 25.85 32.32
CA ILE A 409 0.42 27.31 32.20
C ILE A 409 0.36 27.94 33.61
N ALA A 410 -0.41 27.36 34.53
CA ALA A 410 -0.48 27.81 35.92
C ALA A 410 0.88 27.75 36.64
N ALA A 411 1.65 26.68 36.43
CA ALA A 411 3.00 26.54 36.99
C ALA A 411 3.96 27.64 36.47
N VAL A 412 3.87 27.95 35.16
CA VAL A 412 4.66 29.05 34.56
C VAL A 412 4.26 30.40 35.13
N ILE A 413 2.96 30.67 35.29
CA ILE A 413 2.43 31.93 35.86
C ILE A 413 2.91 32.05 37.34
N VAL A 414 2.82 30.99 38.15
CA VAL A 414 3.29 30.98 39.54
C VAL A 414 4.81 31.22 39.62
N LYS A 415 5.58 30.58 38.74
CA LYS A 415 7.03 30.79 38.64
C LYS A 415 7.38 32.27 38.30
N TYR A 416 6.64 32.86 37.36
CA TYR A 416 6.83 34.23 36.94
C TYR A 416 6.43 35.25 37.99
N THR A 417 5.30 35.02 38.66
CA THR A 417 4.83 35.90 39.79
C THR A 417 5.76 35.82 41.00
N LYS A 418 6.24 34.60 41.36
CA LYS A 418 7.27 34.45 42.44
C LYS A 418 8.56 35.18 42.10
N LYS A 419 9.02 35.11 40.81
CA LYS A 419 10.22 35.82 40.35
C LYS A 419 10.03 37.34 40.41
N ARG A 420 8.84 37.83 40.02
CA ARG A 420 8.48 39.28 40.08
C ARG A 420 8.38 39.79 41.50
N TYR A 421 7.80 38.98 42.43
CA TYR A 421 7.71 39.29 43.83
C TYR A 421 9.09 39.35 44.51
N ARG A 422 9.96 38.39 44.24
CA ARG A 422 11.36 38.40 44.71
C ARG A 422 12.13 39.65 44.25
N ARG A 423 11.99 40.03 42.97
CA ARG A 423 12.64 41.26 42.43
C ARG A 423 12.13 42.53 43.11
N ARG A 424 10.82 42.64 43.37
CA ARG A 424 10.23 43.78 44.12
C ARG A 424 10.73 43.83 45.56
N ARG A 425 10.86 42.72 46.23
CA ARG A 425 11.36 42.64 47.61
C ARG A 425 12.84 43.02 47.71
N TYR A 426 13.64 42.65 46.74
CA TYR A 426 15.03 43.07 46.60
C TYR A 426 15.18 44.57 46.31
N ALA A 427 14.38 45.15 45.47
CA ALA A 427 14.35 46.56 45.15
C ALA A 427 13.95 47.44 46.34
N MET A 428 12.97 46.99 47.13
CA MET A 428 12.54 47.69 48.38
C MET A 428 13.61 47.59 49.48
N ARG A 429 14.36 46.51 49.59
CA ARG A 429 15.51 46.44 50.57
C ARG A 429 16.66 47.31 50.18
N ARG A 430 16.90 47.55 48.88
CA ARG A 430 17.94 48.48 48.41
C ARG A 430 17.59 49.96 48.59
N ARG A 431 16.31 50.31 48.71
CA ARG A 431 15.85 51.68 48.99
C ARG A 431 15.85 52.06 50.50
N LYS A 432 16.05 51.07 51.38
CA LYS A 432 16.07 51.27 52.84
C LYS A 432 17.50 51.21 53.40
N ARG A 433 18.52 51.07 52.54
CA ARG A 433 19.93 51.30 52.84
C ARG A 433 20.39 52.57 52.07
#